data_1839334d3f438e1758bbadd4d11605cc
#
_entry.id   1839334d3f438e1758bbadd4d11605cc
#
_cell.length_a   1.000
_cell.length_b   1.000
_cell.length_c   1.000
_cell.angle_alpha   90.00
_cell.angle_beta   90.00
_cell.angle_gamma   90.00
#
_symmetry.space_group_name_H-M   'P 1'
#
loop_
_entity.id
_entity.type
_entity.pdbx_description
1 polymer ?
#
loop_
_entity_poly.entity_id
_entity_poly.type
_entity_poly.pdbx_seq_one_letter_code
_entity_poly.pdbx_strand_id
1 'polypeptide(L)'
;MSHMERLGTVDEIVERYSVSSSPSKSRLYTTLGSLFVAFAVIGIWIPGWPTVSWAVPAAYFFSISSERLFRWTLTNDYFGPAIFEYYATGKTIPKHAKYGVVSLIGVMTSLSAYFVWAVSTRGTGTLGDPSTWNGADPGFGAGTVLMVGLIGIWYVGFRVPTRN
;
A
#
# COMPACT_ATOMS: atom_id res chain seq x y z
N MET A 1 -22.61 18.23 1.15
CA MET A 1 -21.30 17.59 1.42
C MET A 1 -20.97 17.93 2.87
N SER A 2 -21.18 16.98 3.78
CA SER A 2 -20.82 17.18 5.18
C SER A 2 -19.29 17.25 5.27
N HIS A 3 -18.77 18.39 5.72
CA HIS A 3 -17.40 18.48 6.16
C HIS A 3 -17.19 17.43 7.25
N MET A 4 -16.51 16.32 6.95
CA MET A 4 -16.08 15.43 8.02
C MET A 4 -15.10 16.21 8.88
N GLU A 5 -15.54 16.54 10.08
CA GLU A 5 -14.72 17.22 11.07
C GLU A 5 -13.47 16.38 11.34
N ARG A 6 -12.30 17.01 11.29
CA ARG A 6 -11.04 16.35 11.57
C ARG A 6 -11.03 15.91 13.04
N LEU A 7 -10.80 14.62 13.27
CA LEU A 7 -10.67 14.09 14.61
C LEU A 7 -9.37 14.60 15.25
N GLY A 8 -9.47 15.05 16.48
CA GLY A 8 -8.36 15.70 17.18
C GLY A 8 -7.54 14.79 18.06
N THR A 9 -8.11 13.67 18.50
CA THR A 9 -7.50 12.78 19.49
C THR A 9 -7.47 11.31 19.02
N VAL A 10 -6.54 10.54 19.62
CA VAL A 10 -6.45 9.09 19.39
C VAL A 10 -7.73 8.39 19.85
N ASP A 11 -8.33 8.87 20.95
CA ASP A 11 -9.55 8.29 21.50
C ASP A 11 -10.73 8.41 20.54
N GLU A 12 -10.92 9.58 19.94
CA GLU A 12 -11.95 9.80 18.91
C GLU A 12 -11.75 8.90 17.67
N ILE A 13 -10.51 8.69 17.25
CA ILE A 13 -10.20 7.81 16.15
C ILE A 13 -10.51 6.36 16.49
N VAL A 14 -10.10 5.92 17.68
CA VAL A 14 -10.32 4.55 18.14
C VAL A 14 -11.82 4.28 18.31
N GLU A 15 -12.56 5.18 18.93
CA GLU A 15 -14.02 5.07 19.08
C GLU A 15 -14.73 4.97 17.74
N ARG A 16 -14.30 5.76 16.74
CA ARG A 16 -14.92 5.80 15.43
C ARG A 16 -14.59 4.61 14.53
N TYR A 17 -13.38 4.07 14.61
CA TYR A 17 -12.89 3.07 13.65
C TYR A 17 -12.61 1.70 14.24
N SER A 18 -12.59 1.55 15.56
CA SER A 18 -12.41 0.24 16.20
C SER A 18 -13.71 -0.57 16.16
N VAL A 19 -13.63 -1.78 15.60
CA VAL A 19 -14.77 -2.70 15.50
C VAL A 19 -14.39 -4.03 16.13
N SER A 20 -15.22 -4.52 17.02
CA SER A 20 -15.02 -5.83 17.65
C SER A 20 -15.34 -6.96 16.68
N SER A 21 -14.39 -7.83 16.42
CA SER A 21 -14.57 -9.06 15.64
C SER A 21 -14.76 -10.29 16.54
N SER A 22 -15.30 -11.38 15.99
CA SER A 22 -15.36 -12.66 16.71
C SER A 22 -13.95 -13.17 17.04
N PRO A 23 -13.76 -13.94 18.12
CA PRO A 23 -12.44 -14.35 18.62
C PRO A 23 -11.54 -15.01 17.57
N SER A 24 -12.09 -15.87 16.72
CA SER A 24 -11.35 -16.55 15.66
C SER A 24 -10.87 -15.58 14.57
N LYS A 25 -11.75 -14.68 14.13
CA LYS A 25 -11.40 -13.65 13.14
C LYS A 25 -10.42 -12.64 13.71
N SER A 26 -10.57 -12.26 14.98
CA SER A 26 -9.66 -11.35 15.67
C SER A 26 -8.23 -11.90 15.67
N ARG A 27 -8.02 -13.19 15.98
CA ARG A 27 -6.69 -13.82 15.91
C ARG A 27 -6.08 -13.74 14.52
N LEU A 28 -6.86 -14.09 13.48
CA LEU A 28 -6.40 -14.03 12.10
C LEU A 28 -5.98 -12.59 11.71
N TYR A 29 -6.84 -11.62 11.98
CA TYR A 29 -6.56 -10.22 11.64
C TYR A 29 -5.39 -9.64 12.45
N THR A 30 -5.26 -10.01 13.72
CA THR A 30 -4.09 -9.63 14.52
C THR A 30 -2.80 -10.20 13.93
N THR A 31 -2.80 -11.47 13.50
CA THR A 31 -1.62 -12.08 12.85
C THR A 31 -1.28 -11.38 11.54
N LEU A 32 -2.28 -11.10 10.69
CA LEU A 32 -2.07 -10.34 9.45
C LEU A 32 -1.55 -8.93 9.72
N GLY A 33 -2.14 -8.21 10.66
CA GLY A 33 -1.69 -6.89 11.07
C GLY A 33 -0.24 -6.90 11.57
N SER A 34 0.13 -7.91 12.38
CA SER A 34 1.50 -8.06 12.86
C SER A 34 2.51 -8.36 11.75
N LEU A 35 2.11 -9.14 10.74
CA LEU A 35 2.92 -9.38 9.54
C LEU A 35 3.19 -8.07 8.77
N PHE A 36 2.16 -7.25 8.58
CA PHE A 36 2.30 -5.94 7.95
C PHE A 36 3.16 -4.96 8.76
N VAL A 37 3.08 -5.01 10.10
CA VAL A 37 4.00 -4.25 10.97
C VAL A 37 5.43 -4.71 10.77
N ALA A 38 5.69 -6.02 10.66
CA ALA A 38 7.04 -6.52 10.39
C ALA A 38 7.59 -5.95 9.08
N PHE A 39 6.79 -5.92 8.00
CA PHE A 39 7.20 -5.27 6.75
C PHE A 39 7.41 -3.75 6.89
N ALA A 40 6.60 -3.07 7.69
CA ALA A 40 6.80 -1.64 7.96
C ALA A 40 8.11 -1.40 8.72
N VAL A 41 8.43 -2.24 9.72
CA VAL A 41 9.69 -2.17 10.48
C VAL A 41 10.90 -2.44 9.60
N ILE A 42 10.84 -3.45 8.72
CA ILE A 42 11.90 -3.72 7.73
C ILE A 42 12.15 -2.46 6.88
N GLY A 43 11.10 -1.73 6.53
CA GLY A 43 11.19 -0.50 5.76
C GLY A 43 11.96 0.64 6.46
N ILE A 44 12.07 0.62 7.77
CA ILE A 44 12.89 1.62 8.51
C ILE A 44 14.38 1.44 8.20
N TRP A 45 14.82 0.19 7.96
CA TRP A 45 16.22 -0.16 7.73
C TRP A 45 16.61 -0.18 6.24
N ILE A 46 15.64 -0.38 5.35
CA ILE A 46 15.90 -0.49 3.92
C ILE A 46 15.54 0.83 3.22
N PRO A 47 16.52 1.59 2.71
CA PRO A 47 16.27 2.81 1.95
C PRO A 47 15.37 2.53 0.73
N GLY A 48 14.31 3.31 0.57
CA GLY A 48 13.35 3.15 -0.53
C GLY A 48 12.22 2.17 -0.27
N TRP A 49 12.21 1.43 0.84
CA TRP A 49 11.09 0.58 1.21
C TRP A 49 9.95 1.41 1.85
N PRO A 50 8.71 1.29 1.37
CA PRO A 50 7.63 2.18 1.80
C PRO A 50 7.03 1.79 3.15
N THR A 51 7.63 2.22 4.25
CA THR A 51 7.20 1.92 5.64
C THR A 51 5.71 2.23 5.88
N VAL A 52 5.27 3.44 5.53
CA VAL A 52 3.87 3.89 5.77
C VAL A 52 2.87 3.07 4.96
N SER A 53 3.22 2.65 3.75
CA SER A 53 2.35 1.83 2.91
C SER A 53 2.04 0.46 3.53
N TRP A 54 2.94 -0.09 4.33
CA TRP A 54 2.72 -1.33 5.09
C TRP A 54 2.04 -1.07 6.43
N ALA A 55 2.27 0.09 7.04
CA ALA A 55 1.65 0.47 8.30
C ALA A 55 0.14 0.75 8.17
N VAL A 56 -0.33 1.26 7.03
CA VAL A 56 -1.77 1.51 6.80
C VAL A 56 -2.60 0.23 6.84
N PRO A 57 -2.29 -0.85 6.09
CA PRO A 57 -3.03 -2.11 6.22
C PRO A 57 -2.87 -2.75 7.61
N ALA A 58 -1.72 -2.61 8.27
CA ALA A 58 -1.55 -3.06 9.65
C ALA A 58 -2.57 -2.38 10.58
N ALA A 59 -2.66 -1.05 10.53
CA ALA A 59 -3.62 -0.28 11.32
C ALA A 59 -5.08 -0.67 11.00
N TYR A 60 -5.40 -0.95 9.73
CA TYR A 60 -6.71 -1.46 9.33
C TYR A 60 -7.04 -2.80 10.00
N PHE A 61 -6.14 -3.79 9.91
CA PHE A 61 -6.37 -5.09 10.54
C PHE A 61 -6.49 -4.97 12.06
N PHE A 62 -5.70 -4.11 12.69
CA PHE A 62 -5.80 -3.88 14.12
C PHE A 62 -7.09 -3.14 14.50
N SER A 63 -7.58 -2.22 13.69
CA SER A 63 -8.85 -1.51 13.97
C SER A 63 -10.05 -2.46 14.04
N ILE A 64 -9.99 -3.63 13.38
CA ILE A 64 -11.05 -4.64 13.39
C ILE A 64 -10.74 -5.85 14.27
N SER A 65 -9.60 -5.88 14.96
CA SER A 65 -9.18 -7.04 15.76
C SER A 65 -8.74 -6.71 17.18
N SER A 66 -8.06 -5.58 17.40
CA SER A 66 -7.48 -5.25 18.71
C SER A 66 -7.32 -3.74 18.88
N GLU A 67 -8.19 -3.16 19.69
CA GLU A 67 -8.12 -1.73 20.03
C GLU A 67 -6.75 -1.32 20.56
N ARG A 68 -6.13 -2.15 21.41
CA ARG A 68 -4.81 -1.88 21.98
C ARG A 68 -3.73 -1.76 20.88
N LEU A 69 -3.72 -2.66 19.92
CA LEU A 69 -2.76 -2.65 18.82
C LEU A 69 -3.06 -1.53 17.83
N PHE A 70 -4.34 -1.23 17.59
CA PHE A 70 -4.74 -0.09 16.77
C PHE A 70 -4.28 1.23 17.39
N ARG A 71 -4.50 1.41 18.69
CA ARG A 71 -4.02 2.57 19.46
C ARG A 71 -2.50 2.70 19.38
N TRP A 72 -1.79 1.59 19.51
CA TRP A 72 -0.33 1.58 19.37
C TRP A 72 0.12 2.03 17.97
N THR A 73 -0.55 1.61 16.89
CA THR A 73 -0.20 2.08 15.53
C THR A 73 -0.41 3.57 15.34
N LEU A 74 -1.35 4.19 16.04
CA LEU A 74 -1.62 5.62 15.99
C LEU A 74 -0.62 6.46 16.80
N THR A 75 0.05 5.86 17.80
CA THR A 75 0.96 6.54 18.73
C THR A 75 2.43 6.20 18.53
N ASN A 76 2.75 5.31 17.58
CA ASN A 76 4.12 4.89 17.31
C ASN A 76 4.94 6.04 16.71
N ASP A 77 6.18 6.23 17.18
CA ASP A 77 7.05 7.35 16.79
C ASP A 77 7.46 7.33 15.31
N TYR A 78 7.55 6.15 14.69
CA TYR A 78 8.04 6.00 13.32
C TYR A 78 6.99 6.25 12.24
N PHE A 79 5.77 5.74 12.44
CA PHE A 79 4.70 5.85 11.44
C PHE A 79 3.37 6.32 12.03
N GLY A 80 3.28 6.45 13.35
CA GLY A 80 2.06 6.88 14.06
C GLY A 80 1.52 8.22 13.57
N PRO A 81 2.34 9.27 13.41
CA PRO A 81 1.85 10.56 12.92
C PRO A 81 1.17 10.47 11.56
N ALA A 82 1.71 9.66 10.62
CA ALA A 82 1.12 9.47 9.30
C ALA A 82 -0.19 8.69 9.37
N ILE A 83 -0.25 7.64 10.19
CA ILE A 83 -1.46 6.84 10.40
C ILE A 83 -2.53 7.65 11.11
N PHE A 84 -2.16 8.39 12.15
CA PHE A 84 -3.07 9.30 12.85
C PHE A 84 -3.71 10.29 11.87
N GLU A 85 -2.91 11.00 11.10
CA GLU A 85 -3.39 12.00 10.14
C GLU A 85 -4.30 11.37 9.07
N TYR A 86 -3.97 10.16 8.60
CA TYR A 86 -4.80 9.42 7.65
C TYR A 86 -6.19 9.11 8.22
N TYR A 87 -6.28 8.63 9.46
CA TYR A 87 -7.55 8.32 10.11
C TYR A 87 -8.28 9.58 10.60
N ALA A 88 -7.56 10.57 11.14
CA ALA A 88 -8.10 11.84 11.61
C ALA A 88 -8.84 12.60 10.52
N THR A 89 -8.37 12.46 9.28
CA THR A 89 -8.95 13.13 8.10
C THR A 89 -9.92 12.26 7.30
N GLY A 90 -10.46 11.21 7.92
CA GLY A 90 -11.44 10.35 7.28
C GLY A 90 -10.88 9.42 6.20
N LYS A 91 -9.64 8.95 6.37
CA LYS A 91 -8.90 8.10 5.42
C LYS A 91 -8.65 8.80 4.08
N THR A 92 -8.33 10.08 4.14
CA THR A 92 -8.01 10.89 2.96
C THR A 92 -6.52 11.24 2.91
N ILE A 93 -6.00 11.46 1.71
CA ILE A 93 -4.63 11.95 1.49
C ILE A 93 -4.64 13.33 0.84
N PRO A 94 -3.63 14.18 1.10
CA PRO A 94 -3.51 15.46 0.41
C PRO A 94 -3.35 15.25 -1.11
N LYS A 95 -3.89 16.16 -1.92
CA LYS A 95 -3.80 16.06 -3.39
C LYS A 95 -2.35 15.94 -3.88
N HIS A 96 -1.43 16.75 -3.34
CA HIS A 96 -0.02 16.69 -3.73
C HIS A 96 0.62 15.34 -3.41
N ALA A 97 0.28 14.73 -2.26
CA ALA A 97 0.76 13.39 -1.92
C ALA A 97 0.19 12.32 -2.86
N LYS A 98 -1.08 12.44 -3.26
CA LYS A 98 -1.70 11.55 -4.25
C LYS A 98 -0.96 11.59 -5.58
N TYR A 99 -0.72 12.80 -6.12
CA TYR A 99 0.04 12.96 -7.36
C TYR A 99 1.47 12.43 -7.23
N GLY A 100 2.13 12.68 -6.09
CA GLY A 100 3.45 12.14 -5.81
C GLY A 100 3.48 10.61 -5.84
N VAL A 101 2.53 9.96 -5.18
CA VAL A 101 2.42 8.49 -5.16
C VAL A 101 2.12 7.93 -6.55
N VAL A 102 1.17 8.50 -7.28
CA VAL A 102 0.83 8.08 -8.65
C VAL A 102 2.04 8.22 -9.58
N SER A 103 2.73 9.36 -9.52
CA SER A 103 3.95 9.59 -10.32
C SER A 103 5.06 8.60 -9.96
N LEU A 104 5.28 8.34 -8.67
CA LEU A 104 6.28 7.38 -8.21
C LEU A 104 5.95 5.97 -8.71
N ILE A 105 4.69 5.51 -8.58
CA ILE A 105 4.27 4.22 -9.13
C ILE A 105 4.52 4.18 -10.64
N GLY A 106 4.17 5.22 -11.37
CA GLY A 106 4.39 5.30 -12.82
C GLY A 106 5.85 5.17 -13.21
N VAL A 107 6.72 5.96 -12.57
CA VAL A 107 8.17 5.94 -12.83
C VAL A 107 8.78 4.58 -12.48
N MET A 108 8.51 4.08 -11.27
CA MET A 108 9.08 2.80 -10.82
C MET A 108 8.57 1.62 -11.65
N THR A 109 7.28 1.62 -12.02
CA THR A 109 6.71 0.59 -12.91
C THR A 109 7.35 0.63 -14.29
N SER A 110 7.51 1.81 -14.88
CA SER A 110 8.12 1.98 -16.20
C SER A 110 9.58 1.53 -16.21
N LEU A 111 10.36 1.93 -15.21
CA LEU A 111 11.75 1.49 -15.05
C LEU A 111 11.83 -0.03 -14.86
N SER A 112 11.03 -0.60 -13.96
CA SER A 112 11.01 -2.04 -13.71
C SER A 112 10.61 -2.83 -14.96
N ALA A 113 9.57 -2.39 -15.68
CA ALA A 113 9.14 -3.03 -16.91
C ALA A 113 10.23 -2.96 -17.99
N TYR A 114 10.91 -1.81 -18.11
CA TYR A 114 12.03 -1.66 -19.05
C TYR A 114 13.18 -2.63 -18.71
N PHE A 115 13.59 -2.71 -17.44
CA PHE A 115 14.66 -3.63 -17.04
C PHE A 115 14.27 -5.09 -17.26
N VAL A 116 13.06 -5.49 -16.87
CA VAL A 116 12.54 -6.84 -17.11
C VAL A 116 12.52 -7.14 -18.61
N TRP A 117 12.01 -6.23 -19.42
CA TRP A 117 12.00 -6.38 -20.87
C TRP A 117 13.42 -6.50 -21.45
N ALA A 118 14.31 -5.60 -21.08
CA ALA A 118 15.69 -5.58 -21.59
C ALA A 118 16.46 -6.86 -21.22
N VAL A 119 16.21 -7.46 -20.05
CA VAL A 119 16.86 -8.70 -19.63
C VAL A 119 16.19 -9.92 -20.27
N SER A 120 14.86 -9.98 -20.32
CA SER A 120 14.12 -11.16 -20.80
C SER A 120 14.07 -11.29 -22.32
N THR A 121 14.16 -10.18 -23.07
CA THR A 121 14.08 -10.18 -24.54
C THR A 121 15.45 -10.25 -25.23
N ARG A 122 16.54 -10.41 -24.51
CA ARG A 122 17.87 -10.63 -25.12
C ARG A 122 18.02 -11.97 -25.83
N GLY A 123 17.04 -12.86 -25.71
CA GLY A 123 16.91 -14.09 -26.50
C GLY A 123 16.26 -13.82 -27.85
N THR A 124 16.04 -14.87 -28.63
CA THR A 124 15.46 -14.84 -29.98
C THR A 124 13.92 -14.89 -30.00
N GLY A 125 13.26 -14.81 -28.84
CA GLY A 125 11.81 -14.94 -28.72
C GLY A 125 11.04 -13.74 -29.27
N THR A 126 9.98 -13.99 -30.04
CA THR A 126 9.02 -12.98 -30.51
C THR A 126 7.64 -13.23 -29.87
N LEU A 127 6.92 -12.14 -29.52
CA LEU A 127 5.60 -12.21 -28.85
C LEU A 127 4.56 -12.99 -29.65
N GLY A 128 4.63 -13.00 -30.98
CA GLY A 128 3.65 -13.64 -31.86
C GLY A 128 3.94 -15.10 -32.21
N ASP A 129 5.10 -15.64 -31.84
CA ASP A 129 5.50 -16.99 -32.21
C ASP A 129 6.08 -17.78 -31.01
N PRO A 130 5.26 -18.61 -30.34
CA PRO A 130 5.70 -19.42 -29.19
C PRO A 130 6.85 -20.38 -29.50
N SER A 131 7.06 -20.77 -30.76
CA SER A 131 8.13 -21.69 -31.15
C SER A 131 9.52 -21.06 -31.03
N THR A 132 9.60 -19.73 -30.99
CA THR A 132 10.84 -18.98 -30.86
C THR A 132 11.26 -18.69 -29.41
N TRP A 133 10.47 -19.15 -28.43
CA TRP A 133 10.71 -18.87 -27.00
C TRP A 133 11.78 -19.81 -26.41
N ASN A 134 13.00 -19.59 -26.74
CA ASN A 134 14.16 -20.36 -26.28
C ASN A 134 14.53 -20.08 -24.80
N GLY A 135 13.57 -20.21 -23.89
CA GLY A 135 13.76 -19.90 -22.48
C GLY A 135 13.75 -18.39 -22.14
N ALA A 136 13.65 -17.52 -23.15
CA ALA A 136 13.51 -16.08 -22.96
C ALA A 136 12.02 -15.71 -22.90
N ASP A 137 11.65 -14.83 -21.94
CA ASP A 137 10.31 -14.28 -21.84
C ASP A 137 10.11 -13.22 -22.95
N PRO A 138 9.18 -13.40 -23.90
CA PRO A 138 8.96 -12.45 -25.00
C PRO A 138 8.25 -11.15 -24.58
N GLY A 139 8.35 -10.75 -23.32
CA GLY A 139 7.78 -9.52 -22.75
C GLY A 139 6.58 -9.75 -21.83
N PHE A 140 6.21 -10.99 -21.51
CA PHE A 140 5.14 -11.26 -20.54
C PHE A 140 5.47 -10.72 -19.14
N GLY A 141 6.72 -10.85 -18.69
CA GLY A 141 7.18 -10.30 -17.43
C GLY A 141 7.03 -8.78 -17.39
N ALA A 142 7.49 -8.08 -18.42
CA ALA A 142 7.35 -6.63 -18.53
C ALA A 142 5.87 -6.22 -18.62
N GLY A 143 5.06 -6.94 -19.40
CA GLY A 143 3.61 -6.72 -19.50
C GLY A 143 2.89 -6.91 -18.17
N THR A 144 3.26 -7.93 -17.41
CA THR A 144 2.71 -8.16 -16.05
C THR A 144 3.05 -7.02 -15.11
N VAL A 145 4.30 -6.54 -15.10
CA VAL A 145 4.73 -5.40 -14.28
C VAL A 145 3.93 -4.14 -14.64
N LEU A 146 3.76 -3.85 -15.93
CA LEU A 146 2.97 -2.71 -16.39
C LEU A 146 1.50 -2.83 -15.97
N MET A 147 0.89 -3.99 -16.10
CA MET A 147 -0.50 -4.23 -15.72
C MET A 147 -0.71 -4.01 -14.20
N VAL A 148 0.17 -4.54 -13.38
CA VAL A 148 0.11 -4.36 -11.91
C VAL A 148 0.28 -2.88 -11.55
N GLY A 149 1.23 -2.19 -12.19
CA GLY A 149 1.44 -0.75 -11.99
C GLY A 149 0.23 0.09 -12.39
N LEU A 150 -0.40 -0.22 -13.54
CA LEU A 150 -1.62 0.45 -13.99
C LEU A 150 -2.79 0.23 -13.02
N ILE A 151 -2.96 -0.98 -12.49
CA ILE A 151 -3.97 -1.26 -11.45
C ILE A 151 -3.69 -0.41 -10.20
N GLY A 152 -2.42 -0.31 -9.78
CA GLY A 152 -2.01 0.54 -8.66
C GLY A 152 -2.32 2.02 -8.88
N ILE A 153 -1.98 2.55 -10.06
CA ILE A 153 -2.29 3.93 -10.47
C ILE A 153 -3.80 4.17 -10.48
N TRP A 154 -4.55 3.26 -11.09
CA TRP A 154 -6.01 3.34 -11.11
C TRP A 154 -6.59 3.35 -9.70
N TYR A 155 -6.14 2.43 -8.84
CA TYR A 155 -6.64 2.34 -7.47
C TYR A 155 -6.35 3.63 -6.69
N VAL A 156 -5.10 4.11 -6.67
CA VAL A 156 -4.74 5.34 -5.97
C VAL A 156 -5.43 6.55 -6.61
N GLY A 157 -5.49 6.60 -7.94
CA GLY A 157 -6.07 7.70 -8.70
C GLY A 157 -7.58 7.87 -8.49
N PHE A 158 -8.34 6.77 -8.46
CA PHE A 158 -9.80 6.83 -8.46
C PHE A 158 -10.45 6.38 -7.14
N ARG A 159 -9.81 5.49 -6.38
CA ARG A 159 -10.40 4.92 -5.17
C ARG A 159 -9.97 5.62 -3.88
N VAL A 160 -8.78 6.20 -3.86
CA VAL A 160 -8.29 6.89 -2.66
C VAL A 160 -8.84 8.32 -2.64
N PRO A 161 -9.67 8.68 -1.66
CA PRO A 161 -10.24 10.02 -1.54
C PRO A 161 -9.14 11.04 -1.18
N THR A 162 -9.29 12.25 -1.71
CA THR A 162 -8.35 13.35 -1.45
C THR A 162 -9.01 14.44 -0.64
N ARG A 163 -8.19 15.12 0.16
CA ARG A 163 -8.52 16.41 0.78
C ARG A 163 -7.78 17.55 0.09
N ASN A 164 -8.39 18.72 0.14
CA ASN A 164 -7.78 19.98 -0.32
C ASN A 164 -6.73 20.46 0.67
#